data_eb9a956995a9d394cebb4dae316f1957
#
_entry.id   eb9a956995a9d394cebb4dae316f1957
#
_cell.length_a   1.000
_cell.length_b   1.000
_cell.length_c   1.000
_cell.angle_alpha   90.00
_cell.angle_beta   90.00
_cell.angle_gamma   90.00
#
_symmetry.space_group_name_H-M   'P 1'
#
loop_
_entity.id
_entity.type
_entity.pdbx_description
1 polymer ?
#
loop_
_entity_poly.entity_id
_entity_poly.type
_entity_poly.pdbx_seq_one_letter_code
_entity_poly.pdbx_strand_id
1 'polypeptide(L)'
;MRRADLVCAVLMLACSGCASQAGVSASDVESLARGERVTVLVLGTGNQWASRTEPDLYMLVQAPRPTPTEKVRTDLSECQTAVRKIWNSDRTQTDRTILINEGPAYNPGAQVSRAVMNLLAKTYGDCLQQKGYVASRPEPNG
;
A
#
# COMPACT_ATOMS: atom_id res chain seq x y z
N MET A 1 40.44 -45.13 15.44
CA MET A 1 39.56 -44.14 16.04
C MET A 1 39.64 -42.89 15.22
N ARG A 2 38.68 -42.65 14.33
CA ARG A 2 38.56 -41.40 13.58
C ARG A 2 37.15 -40.86 13.80
N ARG A 3 37.08 -39.76 14.50
CA ARG A 3 35.86 -39.00 14.69
C ARG A 3 35.57 -38.25 13.40
N ALA A 4 34.47 -38.58 12.78
CA ALA A 4 33.93 -37.81 11.68
C ALA A 4 33.11 -36.67 12.30
N ASP A 5 33.65 -35.47 12.22
CA ASP A 5 32.93 -34.24 12.53
C ASP A 5 31.92 -33.98 11.40
N LEU A 6 30.67 -34.25 11.74
CA LEU A 6 29.53 -33.94 10.88
C LEU A 6 29.22 -32.45 11.05
N VAL A 7 29.83 -31.64 10.19
CA VAL A 7 29.45 -30.22 10.08
C VAL A 7 28.09 -30.16 9.44
N CYS A 8 27.06 -30.05 10.26
CA CYS A 8 25.72 -29.69 9.81
C CYS A 8 25.74 -28.22 9.35
N ALA A 9 25.99 -28.02 8.07
CA ALA A 9 25.77 -26.74 7.43
C ALA A 9 24.25 -26.53 7.37
N VAL A 10 23.71 -25.82 8.36
CA VAL A 10 22.36 -25.29 8.32
C VAL A 10 22.34 -24.20 7.24
N LEU A 11 21.96 -24.57 6.05
CA LEU A 11 21.56 -23.61 5.02
C LEU A 11 20.28 -22.91 5.53
N MET A 12 20.48 -21.78 6.18
CA MET A 12 19.41 -20.81 6.36
C MET A 12 19.05 -20.30 4.97
N LEU A 13 18.13 -20.99 4.27
CA LEU A 13 17.36 -20.37 3.23
C LEU A 13 16.62 -19.23 3.90
N ALA A 14 17.21 -18.05 3.84
CA ALA A 14 16.46 -16.82 4.00
C ALA A 14 15.41 -16.81 2.89
N CYS A 15 14.25 -17.36 3.16
CA CYS A 15 13.06 -16.98 2.45
C CYS A 15 12.93 -15.49 2.70
N SER A 16 13.50 -14.71 1.78
CA SER A 16 13.08 -13.34 1.59
C SER A 16 11.62 -13.43 1.24
N GLY A 17 10.80 -13.54 2.30
CA GLY A 17 9.37 -13.56 2.17
C GLY A 17 9.01 -12.42 1.27
N CYS A 18 8.31 -12.73 0.19
CA CYS A 18 7.52 -11.78 -0.54
C CYS A 18 6.51 -11.21 0.46
N ALA A 19 6.94 -10.30 1.31
CA ALA A 19 6.07 -9.36 1.94
C ALA A 19 5.57 -8.51 0.77
N SER A 20 4.50 -8.95 0.12
CA SER A 20 3.67 -8.07 -0.65
C SER A 20 3.24 -6.99 0.33
N GLN A 21 3.94 -5.88 0.30
CA GLN A 21 3.50 -4.71 1.06
C GLN A 21 2.08 -4.47 0.60
N ALA A 22 1.15 -4.44 1.54
CA ALA A 22 -0.26 -4.38 1.26
C ALA A 22 -0.51 -3.29 0.19
N GLY A 23 -0.98 -3.72 -0.99
CA GLY A 23 -1.42 -2.83 -2.04
C GLY A 23 -0.44 -2.53 -3.19
N VAL A 24 0.83 -2.94 -3.14
CA VAL A 24 1.77 -2.73 -4.25
C VAL A 24 2.48 -4.05 -4.58
N SER A 25 2.35 -4.51 -5.81
CA SER A 25 3.02 -5.72 -6.27
C SER A 25 4.51 -5.45 -6.53
N ALA A 26 5.34 -6.51 -6.52
CA ALA A 26 6.75 -6.39 -6.88
C ALA A 26 6.93 -5.86 -8.32
N SER A 27 6.07 -6.28 -9.26
CA SER A 27 6.09 -5.79 -10.64
C SER A 27 5.77 -4.30 -10.75
N ASP A 28 4.83 -3.79 -9.93
CA ASP A 28 4.51 -2.37 -9.90
C ASP A 28 5.66 -1.53 -9.35
N VAL A 29 6.36 -2.03 -8.32
CA VAL A 29 7.56 -1.38 -7.80
C VAL A 29 8.65 -1.30 -8.86
N GLU A 30 8.87 -2.36 -9.63
CA GLU A 30 9.84 -2.37 -10.74
C GLU A 30 9.44 -1.41 -11.86
N SER A 31 8.16 -1.36 -12.22
CA SER A 31 7.64 -0.42 -13.22
C SER A 31 7.84 1.03 -12.77
N LEU A 32 7.53 1.35 -11.51
CA LEU A 32 7.79 2.67 -10.93
C LEU A 32 9.29 2.99 -10.93
N ALA A 33 10.15 2.02 -10.61
CA ALA A 33 11.60 2.19 -10.62
C ALA A 33 12.13 2.57 -12.02
N ARG A 34 11.48 2.08 -13.08
CA ARG A 34 11.78 2.46 -14.47
C ARG A 34 11.19 3.81 -14.90
N GLY A 35 10.39 4.46 -14.06
CA GLY A 35 9.71 5.71 -14.38
C GLY A 35 8.36 5.54 -15.09
N GLU A 36 7.81 4.33 -15.09
CA GLU A 36 6.49 4.07 -15.64
C GLU A 36 5.38 4.54 -14.68
N ARG A 37 4.22 4.86 -15.24
CA ARG A 37 3.04 5.20 -14.45
C ARG A 37 2.31 3.93 -14.03
N VAL A 38 2.01 3.82 -12.75
CA VAL A 38 1.35 2.65 -12.15
C VAL A 38 0.19 3.09 -11.28
N THR A 39 -0.90 2.32 -11.29
CA THR A 39 -1.98 2.46 -10.31
C THR A 39 -1.65 1.61 -9.10
N VAL A 40 -1.56 2.23 -7.92
CA VAL A 40 -1.26 1.54 -6.66
C VAL A 40 -2.47 1.59 -5.73
N LEU A 41 -2.72 0.50 -5.01
CA LEU A 41 -3.67 0.48 -3.89
C LEU A 41 -2.94 1.02 -2.66
N VAL A 42 -3.36 2.17 -2.20
CA VAL A 42 -2.72 2.88 -1.06
C VAL A 42 -3.24 2.41 0.27
N LEU A 43 -4.53 2.22 0.34
CA LEU A 43 -5.26 1.78 1.52
C LEU A 43 -6.36 0.83 1.06
N GLY A 44 -6.63 -0.18 1.88
CA GLY A 44 -7.66 -1.18 1.60
C GLY A 44 -7.09 -2.59 1.46
N THR A 45 -7.98 -3.55 1.42
CA THR A 45 -7.68 -4.99 1.35
C THR A 45 -7.98 -5.57 -0.03
N GLY A 46 -8.25 -4.72 -1.04
CA GLY A 46 -8.71 -5.17 -2.34
C GLY A 46 -10.07 -5.87 -2.24
N ASN A 47 -10.26 -6.92 -3.01
CA ASN A 47 -11.50 -7.70 -3.03
C ASN A 47 -11.61 -8.76 -1.92
N GLN A 48 -10.84 -8.67 -0.87
CA GLN A 48 -10.90 -9.61 0.25
C GLN A 48 -12.04 -9.23 1.20
N TRP A 49 -13.16 -9.88 1.05
CA TRP A 49 -14.39 -9.59 1.79
C TRP A 49 -14.30 -9.89 3.29
N ALA A 50 -13.59 -10.94 3.67
CA ALA A 50 -13.62 -11.47 5.01
C ALA A 50 -12.92 -10.61 6.09
N SER A 51 -12.03 -9.70 5.69
CA SER A 51 -11.23 -8.89 6.61
C SER A 51 -11.16 -7.42 6.21
N ARG A 52 -12.12 -6.96 5.40
CA ARG A 52 -12.13 -5.58 4.94
C ARG A 52 -12.44 -4.63 6.10
N THR A 53 -11.45 -3.89 6.50
CA THR A 53 -11.55 -2.84 7.54
C THR A 53 -11.11 -1.47 7.02
N GLU A 54 -10.73 -1.40 5.76
CA GLU A 54 -10.23 -0.18 5.11
C GLU A 54 -10.90 -0.01 3.74
N PRO A 55 -11.22 1.22 3.34
CA PRO A 55 -11.73 1.47 1.98
C PRO A 55 -10.64 1.28 0.95
N ASP A 56 -11.01 0.93 -0.27
CA ASP A 56 -10.07 0.86 -1.39
C ASP A 56 -9.71 2.29 -1.84
N LEU A 57 -8.47 2.65 -1.68
CA LEU A 57 -7.93 3.93 -2.13
C LEU A 57 -6.82 3.67 -3.15
N TYR A 58 -7.07 4.10 -4.39
CA TYR A 58 -6.12 3.96 -5.50
C TYR A 58 -5.51 5.31 -5.87
N MET A 59 -4.23 5.29 -6.24
CA MET A 59 -3.50 6.45 -6.76
C MET A 59 -2.73 6.06 -8.02
N LEU A 60 -2.69 6.98 -9.00
CA LEU A 60 -1.77 6.92 -10.11
C LEU A 60 -0.45 7.54 -9.66
N VAL A 61 0.62 6.79 -9.75
CA VAL A 61 1.96 7.21 -9.31
C VAL A 61 2.96 7.04 -10.44
N GLN A 62 3.87 7.99 -10.56
CA GLN A 62 4.99 7.92 -11.50
C GLN A 62 6.23 8.55 -10.86
N ALA A 63 7.35 7.86 -10.95
CA ALA A 63 8.64 8.47 -10.68
C ALA A 63 9.07 9.32 -11.89
N PRO A 64 9.52 10.57 -11.70
CA PRO A 64 9.86 11.46 -12.82
C PRO A 64 11.14 11.03 -13.56
N ARG A 65 11.91 10.14 -12.97
CA ARG A 65 13.16 9.59 -13.48
C ARG A 65 13.36 8.18 -12.94
N PRO A 66 14.21 7.36 -13.55
CA PRO A 66 14.60 6.06 -12.99
C PRO A 66 15.06 6.21 -11.54
N THR A 67 14.52 5.37 -10.67
CA THR A 67 14.75 5.41 -9.22
C THR A 67 15.08 3.99 -8.74
N PRO A 68 16.04 3.78 -7.84
CA PRO A 68 16.34 2.46 -7.32
C PRO A 68 15.10 1.79 -6.71
N THR A 69 14.91 0.52 -7.00
CA THR A 69 13.74 -0.27 -6.55
C THR A 69 13.52 -0.20 -5.04
N GLU A 70 14.59 -0.32 -4.25
CA GLU A 70 14.51 -0.25 -2.79
C GLU A 70 14.06 1.13 -2.30
N LYS A 71 14.49 2.20 -2.98
CA LYS A 71 14.02 3.54 -2.66
C LYS A 71 12.53 3.70 -2.94
N VAL A 72 12.06 3.20 -4.10
CA VAL A 72 10.62 3.19 -4.43
C VAL A 72 9.83 2.46 -3.36
N ARG A 73 10.28 1.28 -2.96
CA ARG A 73 9.61 0.46 -1.93
C ARG A 73 9.52 1.19 -0.59
N THR A 74 10.62 1.79 -0.16
CA THR A 74 10.68 2.56 1.10
C THR A 74 9.76 3.78 1.04
N ASP A 75 9.83 4.55 -0.03
CA ASP A 75 9.02 5.77 -0.20
C ASP A 75 7.52 5.46 -0.17
N LEU A 76 7.09 4.43 -0.90
CA LEU A 76 5.68 3.99 -0.89
C LEU A 76 5.23 3.53 0.50
N SER A 77 6.07 2.75 1.18
CA SER A 77 5.78 2.24 2.52
C SER A 77 5.62 3.37 3.54
N GLU A 78 6.50 4.35 3.53
CA GLU A 78 6.43 5.51 4.42
C GLU A 78 5.15 6.32 4.17
N CYS A 79 4.80 6.55 2.91
CA CYS A 79 3.60 7.29 2.56
C CYS A 79 2.32 6.52 2.89
N GLN A 80 2.30 5.20 2.72
CA GLN A 80 1.19 4.34 3.17
C GLN A 80 1.03 4.38 4.69
N THR A 81 2.13 4.36 5.43
CA THR A 81 2.11 4.48 6.90
C THR A 81 1.48 5.81 7.33
N ALA A 82 1.80 6.90 6.67
CA ALA A 82 1.19 8.21 6.94
C ALA A 82 -0.33 8.20 6.72
N VAL A 83 -0.79 7.57 5.64
CA VAL A 83 -2.22 7.41 5.34
C VAL A 83 -2.92 6.56 6.40
N ARG A 84 -2.34 5.42 6.78
CA ARG A 84 -2.90 4.53 7.81
C ARG A 84 -2.99 5.21 9.16
N LYS A 85 -2.03 6.06 9.49
CA LYS A 85 -2.08 6.87 10.72
C LYS A 85 -3.29 7.80 10.75
N ILE A 86 -3.63 8.43 9.62
CA ILE A 86 -4.85 9.25 9.50
C ILE A 86 -6.09 8.37 9.59
N TRP A 87 -6.13 7.25 8.87
CA TRP A 87 -7.25 6.31 8.90
C TRP A 87 -7.53 5.74 10.29
N ASN A 88 -6.50 5.52 11.09
CA ASN A 88 -6.61 5.03 12.47
C ASN A 88 -6.82 6.13 13.51
N SER A 89 -6.91 7.40 13.09
CA SER A 89 -7.18 8.53 13.98
C SER A 89 -8.68 8.68 14.32
N ASP A 90 -8.96 9.48 15.33
CA ASP A 90 -10.33 9.79 15.72
C ASP A 90 -11.14 10.52 14.62
N ARG A 91 -10.44 11.21 13.73
CA ARG A 91 -11.05 11.93 12.59
C ARG A 91 -11.84 11.02 11.64
N THR A 92 -11.50 9.72 11.60
CA THR A 92 -12.10 8.74 10.70
C THR A 92 -12.88 7.66 11.44
N GLN A 93 -13.09 7.82 12.74
CA GLN A 93 -13.71 6.80 13.58
C GLN A 93 -15.10 6.37 13.08
N THR A 94 -15.94 7.32 12.68
CA THR A 94 -17.29 7.02 12.18
C THR A 94 -17.24 6.17 10.92
N ASP A 95 -16.40 6.53 9.95
CA ASP A 95 -16.27 5.80 8.69
C ASP A 95 -15.75 4.38 8.92
N ARG A 96 -14.78 4.20 9.84
CA ARG A 96 -14.29 2.87 10.23
C ARG A 96 -15.37 2.02 10.88
N THR A 97 -16.19 2.61 11.74
CA THR A 97 -17.29 1.92 12.42
C THR A 97 -18.32 1.41 11.40
N ILE A 98 -18.66 2.22 10.41
CA ILE A 98 -19.55 1.81 9.32
C ILE A 98 -18.95 0.62 8.56
N LEU A 99 -17.69 0.70 8.17
CA LEU A 99 -17.01 -0.37 7.45
C LEU A 99 -17.02 -1.70 8.20
N ILE A 100 -16.72 -1.66 9.49
CA ILE A 100 -16.66 -2.88 10.32
C ILE A 100 -18.05 -3.52 10.46
N ASN A 101 -19.09 -2.72 10.59
CA ASN A 101 -20.43 -3.21 10.89
C ASN A 101 -21.19 -3.67 9.65
N GLU A 102 -20.89 -3.17 8.45
CA GLU A 102 -21.62 -3.51 7.22
C GLU A 102 -21.26 -4.91 6.66
N GLY A 103 -20.08 -5.43 7.00
CA GLY A 103 -19.66 -6.77 6.59
C GLY A 103 -19.54 -6.97 5.07
N PRO A 104 -19.83 -8.20 4.57
CA PRO A 104 -19.62 -8.54 3.15
C PRO A 104 -20.48 -7.75 2.16
N ALA A 105 -21.62 -7.23 2.60
CA ALA A 105 -22.52 -6.43 1.76
C ALA A 105 -22.08 -4.96 1.64
N TYR A 106 -21.02 -4.58 2.32
CA TYR A 106 -20.54 -3.21 2.32
C TYR A 106 -19.97 -2.77 0.98
N ASN A 107 -20.41 -1.60 0.53
CA ASN A 107 -19.84 -0.92 -0.63
C ASN A 107 -18.97 0.25 -0.16
N PRO A 108 -17.64 0.09 -0.08
CA PRO A 108 -16.76 1.10 0.47
C PRO A 108 -16.81 2.44 -0.28
N GLY A 109 -16.97 2.41 -1.59
CA GLY A 109 -17.06 3.62 -2.40
C GLY A 109 -18.30 4.48 -2.13
N ALA A 110 -19.38 3.87 -1.63
CA ALA A 110 -20.62 4.56 -1.32
C ALA A 110 -20.72 5.01 0.16
N GLN A 111 -20.03 4.32 1.06
CA GLN A 111 -20.21 4.47 2.50
C GLN A 111 -19.14 5.36 3.17
N VAL A 112 -17.89 5.26 2.74
CA VAL A 112 -16.83 6.13 3.29
C VAL A 112 -17.01 7.55 2.78
N SER A 113 -16.97 8.52 3.68
CA SER A 113 -17.24 9.91 3.31
C SER A 113 -16.20 10.42 2.30
N ARG A 114 -16.69 11.22 1.38
CA ARG A 114 -15.82 11.87 0.36
C ARG A 114 -14.74 12.73 1.01
N ALA A 115 -15.07 13.38 2.12
CA ALA A 115 -14.11 14.21 2.86
C ALA A 115 -12.94 13.38 3.39
N VAL A 116 -13.23 12.21 3.96
CA VAL A 116 -12.19 11.29 4.44
C VAL A 116 -11.36 10.76 3.29
N MET A 117 -11.98 10.31 2.20
CA MET A 117 -11.25 9.83 1.02
C MET A 117 -10.34 10.90 0.42
N ASN A 118 -10.80 12.15 0.36
CA ASN A 118 -9.99 13.26 -0.11
C ASN A 118 -8.81 13.55 0.83
N LEU A 119 -9.03 13.46 2.14
CA LEU A 119 -7.97 13.63 3.13
C LEU A 119 -6.88 12.56 3.00
N LEU A 120 -7.28 11.31 2.86
CA LEU A 120 -6.34 10.19 2.68
C LEU A 120 -5.55 10.31 1.38
N ALA A 121 -6.24 10.61 0.28
CA ALA A 121 -5.62 10.82 -1.03
C ALA A 121 -4.64 12.00 -1.01
N LYS A 122 -5.02 13.11 -0.40
CA LYS A 122 -4.14 14.27 -0.25
C LYS A 122 -2.91 13.94 0.59
N THR A 123 -3.08 13.25 1.71
CA THR A 123 -1.96 12.84 2.58
C THR A 123 -0.94 11.99 1.82
N TYR A 124 -1.42 11.02 1.04
CA TYR A 124 -0.54 10.17 0.24
C TYR A 124 0.13 10.95 -0.90
N GLY A 125 -0.64 11.73 -1.65
CA GLY A 125 -0.13 12.53 -2.75
C GLY A 125 0.92 13.55 -2.30
N ASP A 126 0.68 14.28 -1.23
CA ASP A 126 1.63 15.25 -0.67
C ASP A 126 2.93 14.56 -0.22
N CYS A 127 2.81 13.41 0.43
CA CYS A 127 3.97 12.61 0.85
C CYS A 127 4.83 12.19 -0.35
N LEU A 128 4.22 11.64 -1.39
CA LEU A 128 4.94 11.23 -2.60
C LEU A 128 5.53 12.42 -3.37
N GLN A 129 4.83 13.54 -3.45
CA GLN A 129 5.34 14.75 -4.09
C GLN A 129 6.58 15.28 -3.38
N GLN A 130 6.62 15.25 -2.06
CA GLN A 130 7.81 15.63 -1.28
C GLN A 130 9.01 14.74 -1.58
N LYS A 131 8.77 13.50 -1.99
CA LYS A 131 9.81 12.55 -2.40
C LYS A 131 10.14 12.60 -3.89
N GLY A 132 9.49 13.49 -4.64
CA GLY A 132 9.75 13.75 -6.07
C GLY A 132 8.87 12.94 -7.03
N TYR A 133 7.86 12.22 -6.57
CA TYR A 133 6.92 11.51 -7.44
C TYR A 133 5.80 12.42 -7.94
N VAL A 134 5.20 12.03 -9.06
CA VAL A 134 3.89 12.54 -9.49
C VAL A 134 2.84 11.57 -8.98
N ALA A 135 1.84 12.08 -8.27
CA ALA A 135 0.74 11.29 -7.74
C ALA A 135 -0.59 12.00 -7.97
N SER A 136 -1.58 11.28 -8.46
CA SER A 136 -2.93 11.77 -8.68
C SER A 136 -3.96 10.66 -8.45
N ARG A 137 -5.19 11.04 -8.15
CA ARG A 137 -6.28 10.05 -8.11
C ARG A 137 -6.60 9.60 -9.54
N PRO A 138 -6.91 8.29 -9.74
CA PRO A 138 -7.48 7.84 -11.00
C PRO A 138 -8.77 8.63 -11.27
N GLU A 139 -8.97 9.05 -12.51
CA GLU A 139 -10.25 9.63 -12.88
C GLU A 139 -11.34 8.56 -12.74
N PRO A 140 -12.52 8.90 -12.18
CA PRO A 140 -13.63 7.99 -12.22
C PRO A 140 -13.93 7.72 -13.68
N ASN A 141 -13.91 6.45 -14.07
CA ASN A 141 -14.35 6.05 -15.41
C ASN A 141 -15.76 6.62 -15.62
N GLY A 142 -15.81 7.59 -16.52
CA GLY A 142 -17.07 8.21 -16.90
C GLY A 142 -18.02 7.25 -17.58
#